data_1d95c5c63e780cb635a0dde158822507
#
_entry.id   1d95c5c63e780cb635a0dde158822507
#
_cell.length_a   1.000
_cell.length_b   1.000
_cell.length_c   1.000
_cell.angle_alpha   90.00
_cell.angle_beta   90.00
_cell.angle_gamma   90.00
#
_symmetry.space_group_name_H-M   'P 1'
#
loop_
_entity.id
_entity.type
_entity.pdbx_description
1 polymer ?
#
loop_
_entity_poly.entity_id
_entity_poly.type
_entity_poly.pdbx_seq_one_letter_code
_entity_poly.pdbx_strand_id
1 'polypeptide(L)'
;MGAHKLVKKNGQYFLLDDKDKAILKKLTRDPTISDNQIAKLTGIPVKTVNRRRKELEAEEVVSYYININMGKHGTGRFLARHLYIIEFKLGFPQSRLISEIKEEPNVRTIFTDHIYESHIAEADGRTALIMLVEGKSDEEVNEAFNAKIIPSLQKNHGVDAITNVKTLRLADPIRIFHNYILMVNMSKGRIRDDWSDNAIFVE
;
A
#
# COMPACT_ATOMS: atom_id res chain seq x y z
N MET A 1 26.26 8.65 -13.38
CA MET A 1 24.86 8.63 -12.96
C MET A 1 24.41 7.18 -12.88
N GLY A 2 24.20 6.66 -11.67
CA GLY A 2 23.83 5.25 -11.47
C GLY A 2 22.38 5.03 -11.88
N ALA A 3 22.15 4.16 -12.85
CA ALA A 3 20.81 3.67 -13.16
C ALA A 3 20.28 2.92 -11.93
N HIS A 4 19.17 3.36 -11.38
CA HIS A 4 18.50 2.62 -10.32
C HIS A 4 18.02 1.27 -10.89
N LYS A 5 18.50 0.20 -10.29
CA LYS A 5 18.25 -1.17 -10.72
C LYS A 5 17.07 -1.72 -9.93
N LEU A 6 15.97 -1.99 -10.60
CA LEU A 6 14.85 -2.74 -10.01
C LEU A 6 15.13 -4.23 -10.11
N VAL A 7 14.95 -4.97 -9.02
CA VAL A 7 15.21 -6.41 -8.97
C VAL A 7 14.05 -7.16 -9.60
N LYS A 8 14.32 -7.94 -10.64
CA LYS A 8 13.35 -8.90 -11.19
C LYS A 8 13.09 -10.06 -10.24
N LYS A 9 11.93 -10.70 -10.38
CA LYS A 9 11.52 -11.92 -9.69
C LYS A 9 12.57 -13.04 -9.72
N ASN A 10 13.49 -13.05 -10.72
CA ASN A 10 14.56 -14.03 -10.92
C ASN A 10 15.97 -13.50 -10.60
N GLY A 11 16.11 -12.45 -9.79
CA GLY A 11 17.41 -11.90 -9.41
C GLY A 11 18.11 -11.05 -10.48
N GLN A 12 17.49 -10.84 -11.65
CA GLN A 12 17.99 -9.93 -12.67
C GLN A 12 17.46 -8.50 -12.42
N TYR A 13 18.28 -7.51 -12.77
CA TYR A 13 17.89 -6.10 -12.65
C TYR A 13 17.15 -5.64 -13.91
N PHE A 14 16.01 -4.98 -13.70
CA PHE A 14 15.30 -4.27 -14.78
C PHE A 14 15.82 -2.85 -14.85
N LEU A 15 16.31 -2.42 -16.02
CA LEU A 15 16.79 -1.07 -16.25
C LEU A 15 15.71 -0.28 -16.99
N LEU A 16 15.24 0.79 -16.37
CA LEU A 16 14.33 1.72 -17.02
C LEU A 16 15.09 2.60 -18.01
N ASP A 17 14.65 2.63 -19.27
CA ASP A 17 15.11 3.61 -20.24
C ASP A 17 14.25 4.90 -20.18
N ASP A 18 14.63 5.90 -20.96
CA ASP A 18 13.91 7.19 -20.98
C ASP A 18 12.47 7.06 -21.47
N LYS A 19 12.17 6.08 -22.33
CA LYS A 19 10.80 5.80 -22.80
C LYS A 19 9.97 5.20 -21.68
N ASP A 20 10.54 4.27 -20.93
CA ASP A 20 9.88 3.67 -19.76
C ASP A 20 9.55 4.74 -18.73
N LYS A 21 10.54 5.59 -18.39
CA LYS A 21 10.34 6.71 -17.46
C LYS A 21 9.26 7.70 -17.95
N ALA A 22 9.24 8.01 -19.24
CA ALA A 22 8.23 8.90 -19.82
C ALA A 22 6.82 8.28 -19.72
N ILE A 23 6.67 6.98 -19.98
CA ILE A 23 5.40 6.25 -19.85
C ILE A 23 4.98 6.21 -18.39
N LEU A 24 5.88 5.85 -17.48
CA LEU A 24 5.61 5.77 -16.04
C LEU A 24 5.16 7.12 -15.46
N LYS A 25 5.77 8.25 -15.86
CA LYS A 25 5.34 9.60 -15.44
C LYS A 25 3.89 9.88 -15.83
N LYS A 26 3.44 9.43 -17.01
CA LYS A 26 2.05 9.62 -17.43
C LYS A 26 1.10 8.70 -16.66
N LEU A 27 1.48 7.44 -16.43
CA LEU A 27 0.72 6.50 -15.62
C LEU A 27 0.63 6.94 -14.16
N THR A 28 1.69 7.49 -13.57
CA THR A 28 1.67 8.05 -12.21
C THR A 28 0.70 9.22 -12.10
N ARG A 29 0.63 10.07 -13.13
CA ARG A 29 -0.31 11.19 -13.16
C ARG A 29 -1.77 10.75 -13.31
N ASP A 30 -2.03 9.81 -14.23
CA ASP A 30 -3.34 9.24 -14.50
C ASP A 30 -3.22 7.74 -14.80
N PRO A 31 -3.48 6.85 -13.82
CA PRO A 31 -3.40 5.40 -14.04
C PRO A 31 -4.37 4.88 -15.11
N THR A 32 -5.41 5.64 -15.44
CA THR A 32 -6.43 5.25 -16.42
C THR A 32 -6.15 5.77 -17.82
N ILE A 33 -5.05 6.48 -18.04
CA ILE A 33 -4.67 7.04 -19.34
C ILE A 33 -4.48 5.95 -20.39
N SER A 34 -5.01 6.17 -21.61
CA SER A 34 -4.87 5.23 -22.71
C SER A 34 -3.48 5.30 -23.37
N ASP A 35 -3.05 4.20 -23.99
CA ASP A 35 -1.79 4.14 -24.72
C ASP A 35 -1.72 5.17 -25.87
N ASN A 36 -2.85 5.46 -26.52
CA ASN A 36 -2.95 6.51 -27.55
C ASN A 36 -2.69 7.90 -26.97
N GLN A 37 -3.21 8.18 -25.78
CA GLN A 37 -2.97 9.46 -25.11
C GLN A 37 -1.52 9.57 -24.64
N ILE A 38 -0.94 8.50 -24.07
CA ILE A 38 0.49 8.47 -23.73
C ILE A 38 1.35 8.74 -24.97
N ALA A 39 1.07 8.06 -26.09
CA ALA A 39 1.79 8.24 -27.34
C ALA A 39 1.74 9.71 -27.82
N LYS A 40 0.56 10.33 -27.78
CA LYS A 40 0.38 11.75 -28.13
C LYS A 40 1.17 12.70 -27.24
N LEU A 41 1.21 12.43 -25.93
CA LEU A 41 1.86 13.30 -24.94
C LEU A 41 3.40 13.13 -24.90
N THR A 42 3.90 11.97 -25.31
CA THR A 42 5.33 11.63 -25.20
C THR A 42 6.05 11.60 -26.54
N GLY A 43 5.32 11.58 -27.67
CA GLY A 43 5.90 11.37 -28.99
C GLY A 43 6.35 9.92 -29.26
N ILE A 44 6.11 8.99 -28.33
CA ILE A 44 6.47 7.59 -28.48
C ILE A 44 5.40 6.89 -29.33
N PRO A 45 5.76 6.09 -30.37
CA PRO A 45 4.76 5.36 -31.17
C PRO A 45 3.87 4.47 -30.30
N VAL A 46 2.55 4.47 -30.57
CA VAL A 46 1.55 3.75 -29.76
C VAL A 46 1.85 2.25 -29.60
N LYS A 47 2.36 1.59 -30.65
CA LYS A 47 2.79 0.18 -30.57
C LYS A 47 3.92 -0.01 -29.56
N THR A 48 4.84 0.94 -29.47
CA THR A 48 5.93 0.92 -28.50
C THR A 48 5.40 1.17 -27.09
N VAL A 49 4.51 2.13 -26.89
CA VAL A 49 3.85 2.38 -25.60
C VAL A 49 3.15 1.11 -25.10
N ASN A 50 2.31 0.49 -25.93
CA ASN A 50 1.58 -0.73 -25.57
C ASN A 50 2.51 -1.88 -25.18
N ARG A 51 3.56 -2.14 -25.97
CA ARG A 51 4.54 -3.19 -25.66
C ARG A 51 5.27 -2.91 -24.35
N ARG A 52 5.78 -1.68 -24.16
CA ARG A 52 6.53 -1.28 -22.95
C ARG A 52 5.66 -1.33 -21.70
N ARG A 53 4.42 -0.83 -21.79
CA ARG A 53 3.47 -0.88 -20.68
C ARG A 53 3.22 -2.32 -20.24
N LYS A 54 2.97 -3.24 -21.16
CA LYS A 54 2.81 -4.67 -20.86
C LYS A 54 4.06 -5.30 -20.24
N GLU A 55 5.24 -4.92 -20.71
CA GLU A 55 6.50 -5.37 -20.12
C GLU A 55 6.66 -4.87 -18.67
N LEU A 56 6.38 -3.57 -18.41
CA LEU A 56 6.43 -2.98 -17.07
C LEU A 56 5.41 -3.62 -16.11
N GLU A 57 4.22 -3.96 -16.59
CA GLU A 57 3.20 -4.66 -15.82
C GLU A 57 3.59 -6.13 -15.55
N ALA A 58 4.10 -6.84 -16.54
CA ALA A 58 4.54 -8.23 -16.41
C ALA A 58 5.73 -8.40 -15.44
N GLU A 59 6.62 -7.41 -15.40
CA GLU A 59 7.77 -7.36 -14.49
C GLU A 59 7.43 -6.76 -13.13
N GLU A 60 6.14 -6.51 -12.86
CA GLU A 60 5.64 -5.93 -11.60
C GLU A 60 6.25 -4.54 -11.26
N VAL A 61 6.80 -3.83 -12.26
CA VAL A 61 7.27 -2.44 -12.10
C VAL A 61 6.09 -1.49 -11.91
N VAL A 62 4.95 -1.82 -12.52
CA VAL A 62 3.67 -1.10 -12.38
C VAL A 62 2.62 -2.06 -11.85
N SER A 63 1.94 -1.63 -10.81
CA SER A 63 0.75 -2.29 -10.26
C SER A 63 -0.38 -1.28 -10.10
N TYR A 64 -1.60 -1.70 -10.33
CA TYR A 64 -2.78 -0.84 -10.21
C TYR A 64 -3.63 -1.28 -9.03
N TYR A 65 -3.97 -0.34 -8.17
CA TYR A 65 -4.85 -0.56 -7.02
C TYR A 65 -5.99 0.45 -7.02
N ILE A 66 -7.15 0.01 -6.60
CA ILE A 66 -8.30 0.89 -6.43
C ILE A 66 -8.39 1.28 -4.95
N ASN A 67 -8.31 2.56 -4.67
CA ASN A 67 -8.61 3.09 -3.35
C ASN A 67 -10.09 3.50 -3.32
N ILE A 68 -10.89 2.79 -2.53
CA ILE A 68 -12.31 3.04 -2.37
C ILE A 68 -12.48 3.86 -1.09
N ASN A 69 -12.96 5.10 -1.23
CA ASN A 69 -13.32 5.91 -0.08
C ASN A 69 -14.71 5.49 0.42
N MET A 70 -14.74 4.79 1.54
CA MET A 70 -15.98 4.39 2.21
C MET A 70 -16.14 5.17 3.51
N GLY A 71 -17.31 5.68 3.79
CA GLY A 71 -17.63 6.44 4.99
C GLY A 71 -19.00 6.09 5.53
N LYS A 72 -19.50 6.89 6.48
CA LYS A 72 -20.74 6.65 7.23
C LYS A 72 -21.98 6.33 6.35
N HIS A 73 -21.99 6.78 5.11
CA HIS A 73 -23.10 6.57 4.16
C HIS A 73 -22.67 5.75 2.91
N GLY A 74 -21.60 4.94 3.01
CA GLY A 74 -21.09 4.17 1.89
C GLY A 74 -20.21 4.96 0.91
N THR A 75 -20.08 6.29 1.10
CA THR A 75 -19.22 7.17 0.31
C THR A 75 -18.39 8.07 1.23
N GLY A 76 -17.12 8.29 0.88
CA GLY A 76 -16.19 9.08 1.68
C GLY A 76 -15.24 8.23 2.51
N ARG A 77 -14.26 8.89 3.15
CA ARG A 77 -13.23 8.22 3.94
C ARG A 77 -13.77 7.76 5.29
N PHE A 78 -13.20 6.71 5.86
CA PHE A 78 -13.33 6.42 7.28
C PHE A 78 -12.84 7.62 8.09
N LEU A 79 -13.58 7.96 9.15
CA LEU A 79 -13.28 9.14 9.97
C LEU A 79 -12.19 8.90 11.01
N ALA A 80 -11.92 7.65 11.36
CA ALA A 80 -10.91 7.26 12.34
C ALA A 80 -9.94 6.25 11.75
N ARG A 81 -8.66 6.44 12.06
CA ARG A 81 -7.58 5.55 11.63
C ARG A 81 -6.52 5.46 12.73
N HIS A 82 -6.28 4.23 13.20
CA HIS A 82 -5.26 3.97 14.21
C HIS A 82 -4.17 3.04 13.66
N LEU A 83 -2.93 3.37 13.98
CA LEU A 83 -1.79 2.50 13.76
C LEU A 83 -1.52 1.72 15.05
N TYR A 84 -1.56 0.41 14.96
CA TYR A 84 -1.20 -0.50 16.03
C TYR A 84 0.15 -1.15 15.72
N ILE A 85 1.04 -1.17 16.72
CA ILE A 85 2.29 -1.93 16.68
C ILE A 85 2.17 -2.99 17.77
N ILE A 86 2.07 -4.25 17.37
CA ILE A 86 1.86 -5.41 18.23
C ILE A 86 3.18 -6.17 18.29
N GLU A 87 3.84 -6.16 19.43
CA GLU A 87 5.12 -6.84 19.64
C GLU A 87 4.88 -8.24 20.25
N PHE A 88 5.51 -9.24 19.64
CA PHE A 88 5.45 -10.61 20.09
C PHE A 88 6.63 -10.93 21.03
N LYS A 89 6.49 -12.00 21.80
CA LYS A 89 7.56 -12.48 22.68
C LYS A 89 8.82 -12.85 21.89
N LEU A 90 9.96 -12.77 22.56
CA LEU A 90 11.24 -13.13 21.96
C LEU A 90 11.20 -14.58 21.43
N GLY A 91 11.77 -14.78 20.24
CA GLY A 91 11.78 -16.09 19.58
C GLY A 91 10.47 -16.46 18.87
N PHE A 92 9.47 -15.56 18.81
CA PHE A 92 8.26 -15.79 18.04
C PHE A 92 8.58 -15.73 16.53
N PRO A 93 8.35 -16.82 15.76
CA PRO A 93 8.78 -16.86 14.36
C PRO A 93 7.81 -16.12 13.42
N GLN A 94 8.33 -15.27 12.54
CA GLN A 94 7.55 -14.57 11.52
C GLN A 94 6.79 -15.53 10.60
N SER A 95 7.38 -16.69 10.30
CA SER A 95 6.78 -17.72 9.46
C SER A 95 5.43 -18.21 9.98
N ARG A 96 5.24 -18.19 11.30
CA ARG A 96 3.98 -18.58 11.94
C ARG A 96 2.86 -17.59 11.64
N LEU A 97 3.13 -16.28 11.68
CA LEU A 97 2.17 -15.26 11.25
C LEU A 97 1.78 -15.42 9.77
N ILE A 98 2.81 -15.65 8.93
CA ILE A 98 2.59 -15.79 7.47
C ILE A 98 1.72 -17.01 7.15
N SER A 99 1.97 -18.17 7.78
CA SER A 99 1.16 -19.37 7.53
C SER A 99 -0.28 -19.19 7.99
N GLU A 100 -0.50 -18.58 9.15
CA GLU A 100 -1.86 -18.33 9.63
C GLU A 100 -2.64 -17.37 8.75
N ILE A 101 -2.02 -16.26 8.29
CA ILE A 101 -2.66 -15.34 7.34
C ILE A 101 -3.07 -16.07 6.04
N LYS A 102 -2.30 -17.07 5.61
CA LYS A 102 -2.61 -17.84 4.41
C LYS A 102 -3.73 -18.89 4.61
N GLU A 103 -3.79 -19.47 5.79
CA GLU A 103 -4.60 -20.67 6.06
C GLU A 103 -5.92 -20.35 6.76
N GLU A 104 -6.02 -19.22 7.48
CA GLU A 104 -7.19 -18.93 8.30
C GLU A 104 -8.31 -18.22 7.54
N PRO A 105 -9.51 -18.84 7.43
CA PRO A 105 -10.67 -18.24 6.76
C PRO A 105 -11.13 -16.93 7.42
N ASN A 106 -10.97 -16.80 8.74
CA ASN A 106 -11.40 -15.63 9.50
C ASN A 106 -10.60 -14.37 9.16
N VAL A 107 -9.31 -14.51 8.79
CA VAL A 107 -8.50 -13.39 8.31
C VAL A 107 -9.10 -12.77 7.05
N ARG A 108 -9.76 -13.60 6.22
CA ARG A 108 -10.38 -13.14 4.98
C ARG A 108 -11.68 -12.37 5.18
N THR A 109 -12.34 -12.53 6.31
CA THR A 109 -13.66 -11.93 6.55
C THR A 109 -13.65 -10.87 7.63
N ILE A 110 -13.12 -11.17 8.82
CA ILE A 110 -13.16 -10.25 9.97
C ILE A 110 -12.21 -9.07 9.80
N PHE A 111 -11.04 -9.33 9.20
CA PHE A 111 -10.01 -8.29 9.07
C PHE A 111 -10.18 -7.41 7.83
N THR A 112 -10.89 -7.88 6.81
CA THR A 112 -11.13 -7.10 5.59
C THR A 112 -11.94 -5.82 5.86
N ASP A 113 -12.82 -5.84 6.86
CA ASP A 113 -13.71 -4.71 7.16
C ASP A 113 -12.98 -3.55 7.87
N HIS A 114 -11.89 -3.83 8.58
CA HIS A 114 -11.24 -2.87 9.46
C HIS A 114 -9.76 -2.66 9.16
N ILE A 115 -9.04 -3.66 8.62
CA ILE A 115 -7.61 -3.53 8.36
C ILE A 115 -7.40 -2.93 6.96
N TYR A 116 -6.89 -1.71 6.95
CA TYR A 116 -6.52 -1.01 5.71
C TYR A 116 -5.17 -1.48 5.18
N GLU A 117 -4.20 -1.68 6.08
CA GLU A 117 -2.83 -2.09 5.72
C GLU A 117 -2.19 -2.82 6.89
N SER A 118 -1.33 -3.81 6.60
CA SER A 118 -0.57 -4.51 7.63
C SER A 118 0.81 -4.93 7.14
N HIS A 119 1.78 -4.93 8.06
CA HIS A 119 3.17 -5.32 7.80
C HIS A 119 3.69 -6.19 8.92
N ILE A 120 4.49 -7.20 8.56
CA ILE A 120 5.36 -7.88 9.52
C ILE A 120 6.63 -7.05 9.63
N ALA A 121 7.06 -6.78 10.84
CA ALA A 121 8.24 -5.99 11.15
C ALA A 121 9.12 -6.69 12.19
N GLU A 122 10.29 -6.16 12.41
CA GLU A 122 11.16 -6.48 13.53
C GLU A 122 11.35 -5.23 14.38
N ALA A 123 11.14 -5.36 15.69
CA ALA A 123 11.36 -4.32 16.66
C ALA A 123 12.19 -4.89 17.82
N ASP A 124 13.39 -4.35 18.03
CA ASP A 124 14.32 -4.74 19.10
C ASP A 124 14.58 -6.27 19.17
N GLY A 125 14.78 -6.90 18.01
CA GLY A 125 15.01 -8.35 17.88
C GLY A 125 13.76 -9.21 18.09
N ARG A 126 12.57 -8.62 18.10
CA ARG A 126 11.28 -9.30 18.24
C ARG A 126 10.46 -9.16 16.97
N THR A 127 9.69 -10.18 16.66
CA THR A 127 8.66 -10.05 15.62
C THR A 127 7.59 -9.06 16.07
N ALA A 128 7.23 -8.15 15.18
CA ALA A 128 6.12 -7.22 15.37
C ALA A 128 5.14 -7.29 14.19
N LEU A 129 3.88 -7.00 14.46
CA LEU A 129 2.83 -6.80 13.47
C LEU A 129 2.37 -5.35 13.53
N ILE A 130 2.54 -4.63 12.43
CA ILE A 130 2.07 -3.26 12.28
C ILE A 130 0.76 -3.32 11.52
N MET A 131 -0.30 -2.71 12.05
CA MET A 131 -1.62 -2.70 11.43
C MET A 131 -2.18 -1.29 11.40
N LEU A 132 -2.69 -0.91 10.25
CA LEU A 132 -3.48 0.31 10.07
C LEU A 132 -4.96 -0.10 10.06
N VAL A 133 -5.67 0.27 11.12
CA VAL A 133 -7.07 -0.10 11.33
C VAL A 133 -7.95 1.12 11.16
N GLU A 134 -9.02 0.97 10.41
CA GLU A 134 -9.98 2.03 10.09
C GLU A 134 -11.37 1.73 10.63
N GLY A 135 -12.12 2.79 10.93
CA GLY A 135 -13.50 2.73 11.35
C GLY A 135 -14.21 4.07 11.20
N LYS A 136 -15.52 4.08 11.48
CA LYS A 136 -16.35 5.29 11.41
C LYS A 136 -16.06 6.25 12.56
N SER A 137 -15.56 5.72 13.68
CA SER A 137 -15.16 6.48 14.85
C SER A 137 -14.00 5.81 15.57
N ASP A 138 -13.35 6.54 16.48
CA ASP A 138 -12.28 5.99 17.34
C ASP A 138 -12.78 4.83 18.21
N GLU A 139 -14.05 4.91 18.68
CA GLU A 139 -14.69 3.86 19.46
C GLU A 139 -14.83 2.57 18.64
N GLU A 140 -15.30 2.66 17.39
CA GLU A 140 -15.43 1.49 16.50
C GLU A 140 -14.06 0.86 16.22
N VAL A 141 -13.02 1.66 15.97
CA VAL A 141 -11.65 1.16 15.76
C VAL A 141 -11.15 0.44 17.00
N ASN A 142 -11.31 1.05 18.18
CA ASN A 142 -10.90 0.45 19.45
C ASN A 142 -11.67 -0.84 19.76
N GLU A 143 -12.99 -0.86 19.51
CA GLU A 143 -13.81 -2.05 19.68
C GLU A 143 -13.38 -3.17 18.74
N ALA A 144 -13.20 -2.88 17.44
CA ALA A 144 -12.71 -3.86 16.47
C ALA A 144 -11.35 -4.44 16.87
N PHE A 145 -10.43 -3.60 17.32
CA PHE A 145 -9.12 -4.02 17.76
C PHE A 145 -9.18 -4.92 19.00
N ASN A 146 -9.86 -4.47 20.06
CA ASN A 146 -9.88 -5.16 21.35
C ASN A 146 -10.81 -6.38 21.38
N ALA A 147 -11.95 -6.34 20.67
CA ALA A 147 -12.94 -7.42 20.69
C ALA A 147 -12.75 -8.46 19.57
N LYS A 148 -12.04 -8.12 18.49
CA LYS A 148 -11.87 -9.03 17.34
C LYS A 148 -10.42 -9.36 17.08
N ILE A 149 -9.55 -8.33 16.87
CA ILE A 149 -8.17 -8.52 16.40
C ILE A 149 -7.32 -9.17 17.49
N ILE A 150 -7.25 -8.58 18.68
CA ILE A 150 -6.43 -9.11 19.78
C ILE A 150 -6.87 -10.52 20.20
N PRO A 151 -8.17 -10.81 20.41
CA PRO A 151 -8.61 -12.17 20.76
C PRO A 151 -8.28 -13.20 19.68
N SER A 152 -8.37 -12.85 18.39
CA SER A 152 -7.98 -13.73 17.30
C SER A 152 -6.47 -14.05 17.34
N LEU A 153 -5.63 -13.04 17.49
CA LEU A 153 -4.18 -13.24 17.63
C LEU A 153 -3.83 -14.09 18.87
N GLN A 154 -4.47 -13.85 20.00
CA GLN A 154 -4.25 -14.64 21.22
C GLN A 154 -4.74 -16.09 21.08
N LYS A 155 -5.88 -16.30 20.41
CA LYS A 155 -6.39 -17.66 20.14
C LYS A 155 -5.40 -18.46 19.28
N ASN A 156 -4.79 -17.84 18.30
CA ASN A 156 -3.93 -18.53 17.34
C ASN A 156 -2.49 -18.69 17.83
N HIS A 157 -2.01 -17.75 18.64
CA HIS A 157 -0.61 -17.68 19.06
C HIS A 157 -0.37 -17.96 20.54
N GLY A 158 -1.42 -17.93 21.34
CA GLY A 158 -1.38 -18.03 22.80
C GLY A 158 -1.55 -16.66 23.46
N VAL A 159 -2.16 -16.68 24.65
CA VAL A 159 -2.48 -15.45 25.41
C VAL A 159 -1.22 -14.66 25.78
N ASP A 160 -0.10 -15.34 26.01
CA ASP A 160 1.21 -14.79 26.36
C ASP A 160 2.10 -14.43 25.15
N ALA A 161 1.59 -14.60 23.93
CA ALA A 161 2.38 -14.34 22.71
C ALA A 161 2.64 -12.86 22.50
N ILE A 162 1.66 -12.00 22.85
CA ILE A 162 1.74 -10.55 22.72
C ILE A 162 2.33 -9.97 23.99
N THR A 163 3.41 -9.22 23.87
CA THR A 163 4.11 -8.60 25.03
C THR A 163 3.86 -7.11 25.15
N ASN A 164 3.58 -6.45 24.04
CA ASN A 164 3.34 -5.00 24.03
C ASN A 164 2.43 -4.61 22.86
N VAL A 165 1.64 -3.56 23.05
CA VAL A 165 0.84 -2.93 22.01
C VAL A 165 1.00 -1.42 22.12
N LYS A 166 1.49 -0.80 21.06
CA LYS A 166 1.51 0.68 20.93
C LYS A 166 0.42 1.09 19.97
N THR A 167 -0.30 2.14 20.31
CA THR A 167 -1.37 2.72 19.50
C THR A 167 -1.06 4.16 19.15
N LEU A 168 -1.17 4.51 17.88
CA LEU A 168 -1.07 5.88 17.40
C LEU A 168 -2.36 6.22 16.66
N ARG A 169 -3.05 7.25 17.12
CA ARG A 169 -4.18 7.82 16.40
C ARG A 169 -3.65 8.66 15.24
N LEU A 170 -4.00 8.32 14.01
CA LEU A 170 -3.54 9.02 12.84
C LEU A 170 -4.51 10.16 12.48
N ALA A 171 -3.93 11.29 12.11
CA ALA A 171 -4.63 12.37 11.43
C ALA A 171 -4.70 12.11 9.92
N ASP A 172 -4.95 13.16 9.14
CA ASP A 172 -5.04 13.05 7.70
C ASP A 172 -3.71 12.63 7.06
N PRO A 173 -3.74 11.72 6.08
CA PRO A 173 -2.55 11.33 5.36
C PRO A 173 -2.03 12.49 4.50
N ILE A 174 -0.75 12.80 4.63
CA ILE A 174 -0.10 13.87 3.85
C ILE A 174 0.37 13.32 2.50
N ARG A 175 1.02 12.16 2.48
CA ARG A 175 1.64 11.56 1.28
C ARG A 175 1.41 10.05 1.25
N ILE A 176 1.18 9.53 0.06
CA ILE A 176 1.14 8.09 -0.24
C ILE A 176 1.95 7.80 -1.52
N PHE A 177 2.56 6.61 -1.61
CA PHE A 177 3.29 6.11 -2.80
C PHE A 177 4.22 7.13 -3.47
N HIS A 178 5.10 7.79 -2.72
CA HIS A 178 6.07 8.78 -3.18
C HIS A 178 5.46 10.03 -3.87
N ASN A 179 4.55 9.84 -4.82
CA ASN A 179 4.10 10.89 -5.74
C ASN A 179 2.81 11.60 -5.32
N TYR A 180 1.99 10.99 -4.47
CA TYR A 180 0.66 11.50 -4.16
C TYR A 180 0.66 12.25 -2.82
N ILE A 181 0.71 13.58 -2.90
CA ILE A 181 0.62 14.49 -1.75
C ILE A 181 -0.81 15.01 -1.69
N LEU A 182 -1.66 14.33 -0.89
CA LEU A 182 -3.11 14.42 -0.97
C LEU A 182 -3.67 15.85 -0.87
N MET A 183 -3.06 16.69 -0.03
CA MET A 183 -3.50 18.08 0.17
C MET A 183 -2.89 19.07 -0.82
N VAL A 184 -1.89 18.66 -1.61
CA VAL A 184 -1.08 19.57 -2.42
C VAL A 184 -1.27 19.35 -3.91
N ASN A 185 -1.00 18.13 -4.39
CA ASN A 185 -0.93 17.86 -5.82
C ASN A 185 -2.03 16.94 -6.34
N MET A 186 -2.98 16.52 -5.47
CA MET A 186 -4.06 15.61 -5.87
C MET A 186 -5.38 16.35 -6.07
N SER A 187 -6.08 15.99 -7.13
CA SER A 187 -7.46 16.42 -7.39
C SER A 187 -8.23 15.29 -8.06
N LYS A 188 -9.41 14.94 -7.55
CA LYS A 188 -10.30 13.90 -8.11
C LYS A 188 -9.59 12.56 -8.38
N GLY A 189 -8.69 12.16 -7.48
CA GLY A 189 -7.96 10.88 -7.59
C GLY A 189 -6.77 10.87 -8.55
N ARG A 190 -6.38 12.02 -9.12
CA ARG A 190 -5.26 12.16 -10.06
C ARG A 190 -4.33 13.27 -9.63
N ILE A 191 -3.08 13.25 -10.09
CA ILE A 191 -2.17 14.38 -9.93
C ILE A 191 -2.67 15.53 -10.81
N ARG A 192 -2.72 16.73 -10.25
CA ARG A 192 -3.14 17.96 -10.93
C ARG A 192 -2.30 18.22 -12.17
N ASP A 193 -2.92 18.78 -13.21
CA ASP A 193 -2.26 19.06 -14.50
C ASP A 193 -1.13 20.11 -14.39
N ASP A 194 -1.26 21.05 -13.44
CA ASP A 194 -0.26 22.08 -13.17
C ASP A 194 0.96 21.58 -12.37
N TRP A 195 0.94 20.32 -11.88
CA TRP A 195 2.09 19.72 -11.21
C TRP A 195 3.17 19.32 -12.21
N SER A 196 4.42 19.75 -11.98
CA SER A 196 5.54 19.48 -12.90
C SER A 196 5.82 17.98 -13.06
N ASP A 197 6.00 17.50 -14.29
CA ASP A 197 6.45 16.13 -14.57
C ASP A 197 7.85 15.85 -13.98
N ASN A 198 8.68 16.89 -13.80
CA ASN A 198 10.00 16.75 -13.18
C ASN A 198 9.94 16.49 -11.67
N ALA A 199 8.81 16.80 -11.04
CA ALA A 199 8.55 16.49 -9.63
C ALA A 199 7.91 15.10 -9.42
N ILE A 200 7.69 14.35 -10.49
CA ILE A 200 7.19 12.95 -10.42
C ILE A 200 8.40 12.02 -10.33
N PHE A 201 8.47 11.32 -9.20
CA PHE A 201 9.51 10.32 -8.96
C PHE A 201 9.25 9.05 -9.77
N VAL A 202 10.20 8.67 -10.61
CA VAL A 202 10.19 7.47 -11.47
C VAL A 202 11.64 6.99 -11.70
N GLU A 203 12.51 7.07 -10.73
CA GLU A 203 13.92 6.70 -10.91
C GLU A 203 14.27 5.35 -10.27
#